data_462a729a7ccc66fdbdf312ca8e64fb17
#
_entry.id   462a729a7ccc66fdbdf312ca8e64fb17
#
_cell.length_a   1.000
_cell.length_b   1.000
_cell.length_c   1.000
_cell.angle_alpha   90.00
_cell.angle_beta   90.00
_cell.angle_gamma   90.00
#
_symmetry.space_group_name_H-M   'P 1'
#
loop_
_entity.id
_entity.type
_entity.pdbx_description
1 polymer ?
#
loop_
_entity_poly.entity_id
_entity_poly.type
_entity_poly.pdbx_seq_one_letter_code
_entity_poly.pdbx_strand_id
1 'polypeptide(L)'
;GLGDVYKRQRSDFVMARFATYRHVWDDMYGKGYQQTRVLIYSVSGGLLGVGIGDGKLKEVPAATEDLVFGMICEEWGIIMGILVILCIMFIAFHSIRCASGSRSAFYAISGIAAGCLLLFQTGLNVFGVTDLLPLTGVTLPFISRGGSSAICCWALIAFIKAADNRTWIGSKYYLDSDS
;
A
#
# COMPACT_ATOMS: atom_id res chain seq x y z
N GLY A 1 7.33 29.71 -18.36
CA GLY A 1 6.10 29.95 -17.59
C GLY A 1 6.01 29.07 -16.37
N LEU A 2 5.06 29.32 -15.46
CA LEU A 2 4.81 28.55 -14.22
C LEU A 2 4.74 27.02 -14.48
N GLY A 3 4.21 26.60 -15.64
CA GLY A 3 4.14 25.18 -16.03
C GLY A 3 5.51 24.52 -16.27
N ASP A 4 6.49 25.24 -16.73
CA ASP A 4 7.82 24.72 -17.00
C ASP A 4 8.65 24.60 -15.70
N VAL A 5 8.42 25.52 -14.75
CA VAL A 5 9.01 25.44 -13.40
C VAL A 5 8.46 24.23 -12.65
N TYR A 6 7.14 23.99 -12.73
CA TYR A 6 6.48 22.84 -12.08
C TYR A 6 6.92 21.51 -12.69
N LYS A 7 7.08 21.42 -14.01
CA LYS A 7 7.60 20.23 -14.71
C LYS A 7 9.05 19.93 -14.32
N ARG A 8 9.89 20.96 -14.27
CA ARG A 8 11.30 20.84 -13.89
C ARG A 8 11.43 20.37 -12.44
N GLN A 9 10.73 20.99 -11.52
CA GLN A 9 10.75 20.63 -10.09
C GLN A 9 10.27 19.20 -9.84
N ARG A 10 9.26 18.73 -10.60
CA ARG A 10 8.76 17.36 -10.53
C ARG A 10 9.74 16.35 -11.14
N SER A 11 10.40 16.67 -12.24
CA SER A 11 11.42 15.80 -12.85
C SER A 11 12.65 15.68 -11.96
N ASP A 12 13.10 16.77 -11.35
CA ASP A 12 14.27 16.79 -10.45
C ASP A 12 14.02 15.97 -9.17
N PHE A 13 12.78 16.00 -8.66
CA PHE A 13 12.38 15.20 -7.50
C PHE A 13 12.36 13.70 -7.80
N VAL A 14 11.83 13.30 -8.95
CA VAL A 14 11.82 11.89 -9.39
C VAL A 14 13.24 11.41 -9.66
N MET A 15 14.05 12.19 -10.39
CA MET A 15 15.45 11.87 -10.67
C MET A 15 16.28 11.75 -9.40
N ALA A 16 16.04 12.60 -8.39
CA ALA A 16 16.72 12.51 -7.10
C ALA A 16 16.43 11.19 -6.38
N ARG A 17 15.21 10.68 -6.45
CA ARG A 17 14.84 9.38 -5.85
C ARG A 17 15.48 8.20 -6.60
N PHE A 18 15.55 8.26 -7.93
CA PHE A 18 16.25 7.25 -8.72
C PHE A 18 17.77 7.29 -8.49
N ALA A 19 18.35 8.48 -8.31
CA ALA A 19 19.79 8.63 -8.02
C ALA A 19 20.17 8.06 -6.64
N THR A 20 19.25 8.09 -5.67
CA THR A 20 19.47 7.53 -4.33
C THR A 20 19.24 6.01 -4.29
N TYR A 21 18.46 5.46 -5.24
CA TYR A 21 18.15 4.04 -5.32
C TYR A 21 19.42 3.18 -5.44
N ARG A 22 19.59 2.19 -4.55
CA ARG A 22 20.77 1.33 -4.39
C ARG A 22 22.08 2.05 -3.99
N HIS A 23 22.05 3.38 -3.82
CA HIS A 23 23.18 4.20 -3.35
C HIS A 23 22.84 4.90 -2.03
N VAL A 24 21.90 4.33 -1.26
CA VAL A 24 21.41 4.92 0.01
C VAL A 24 22.52 5.07 1.06
N TRP A 25 23.54 4.23 1.00
CA TRP A 25 24.68 4.24 1.94
C TRP A 25 25.73 5.31 1.62
N ASP A 26 25.73 5.85 0.41
CA ASP A 26 26.71 6.87 -0.02
C ASP A 26 26.35 8.26 0.52
N ASP A 27 25.07 8.53 0.79
CA ASP A 27 24.59 9.81 1.33
C ASP A 27 23.55 9.59 2.46
N MET A 28 23.99 8.97 3.57
CA MET A 28 23.13 8.58 4.70
C MET A 28 22.52 9.77 5.45
N TYR A 29 23.06 10.97 5.34
CA TYR A 29 22.61 12.17 6.05
C TYR A 29 21.89 13.18 5.13
N GLY A 30 21.93 12.97 3.82
CA GLY A 30 21.28 13.82 2.81
C GLY A 30 20.05 13.18 2.20
N LYS A 31 20.08 12.97 0.88
CA LYS A 31 18.94 12.45 0.12
C LYS A 31 18.56 11.01 0.47
N GLY A 32 19.49 10.19 0.97
CA GLY A 32 19.28 8.81 1.41
C GLY A 32 18.81 8.68 2.86
N TYR A 33 18.66 9.77 3.62
CA TYR A 33 18.38 9.73 5.06
C TYR A 33 17.16 8.89 5.42
N GLN A 34 16.02 9.14 4.78
CA GLN A 34 14.77 8.41 5.07
C GLN A 34 14.91 6.92 4.75
N GLN A 35 15.49 6.59 3.59
CA GLN A 35 15.67 5.21 3.14
C GLN A 35 16.63 4.44 4.04
N THR A 36 17.76 5.05 4.39
CA THR A 36 18.75 4.41 5.29
C THR A 36 18.14 4.16 6.67
N ARG A 37 17.41 5.13 7.22
CA ARG A 37 16.79 4.99 8.54
C ARG A 37 15.72 3.91 8.55
N VAL A 38 14.84 3.85 7.52
CA VAL A 38 13.82 2.80 7.46
C VAL A 38 14.43 1.42 7.34
N LEU A 39 15.49 1.23 6.57
CA LEU A 39 16.18 -0.05 6.46
C LEU A 39 16.80 -0.48 7.80
N ILE A 40 17.56 0.40 8.45
CA ILE A 40 18.20 0.10 9.74
C ILE A 40 17.16 -0.24 10.81
N TYR A 41 16.13 0.58 10.96
CA TYR A 41 15.15 0.40 12.02
C TYR A 41 14.21 -0.79 11.75
N SER A 42 13.81 -1.05 10.50
CA SER A 42 13.03 -2.25 10.15
C SER A 42 13.78 -3.54 10.49
N VAL A 43 15.10 -3.59 10.27
CA VAL A 43 15.92 -4.75 10.61
C VAL A 43 16.14 -4.86 12.12
N SER A 44 16.25 -3.74 12.84
CA SER A 44 16.43 -3.74 14.30
C SER A 44 15.25 -4.36 15.06
N GLY A 45 14.04 -4.34 14.48
CA GLY A 45 12.86 -4.99 15.06
C GLY A 45 12.94 -6.53 15.09
N GLY A 46 13.76 -7.14 14.23
CA GLY A 46 13.89 -8.60 14.18
C GLY A 46 12.56 -9.31 13.92
N LEU A 47 12.37 -10.48 14.53
CA LEU A 47 11.17 -11.30 14.33
C LEU A 47 9.95 -10.80 15.12
N LEU A 48 10.14 -10.34 16.35
CA LEU A 48 9.07 -10.01 17.31
C LEU A 48 8.92 -8.52 17.57
N GLY A 49 9.78 -7.67 17.03
CA GLY A 49 9.78 -6.24 17.23
C GLY A 49 10.50 -5.78 18.51
N VAL A 50 10.80 -4.49 18.58
CA VAL A 50 11.42 -3.85 19.76
C VAL A 50 10.39 -3.51 20.85
N GLY A 51 9.11 -3.48 20.50
CA GLY A 51 8.00 -3.12 21.38
C GLY A 51 7.19 -1.93 20.85
N ILE A 52 5.90 -1.90 21.24
CA ILE A 52 4.95 -0.87 20.82
C ILE A 52 5.35 0.47 21.46
N GLY A 53 5.59 1.46 20.62
CA GLY A 53 5.95 2.82 21.05
C GLY A 53 7.44 3.03 21.30
N ASP A 54 8.27 1.99 21.33
CA ASP A 54 9.74 2.09 21.51
C ASP A 54 10.48 2.23 20.17
N GLY A 55 9.75 2.19 19.05
CA GLY A 55 10.30 2.41 17.72
C GLY A 55 10.85 3.83 17.54
N LYS A 56 12.00 3.95 16.91
CA LYS A 56 12.69 5.22 16.60
C LYS A 56 12.30 5.76 15.23
N LEU A 57 11.76 4.94 14.35
CA LEU A 57 11.36 5.35 13.00
C LEU A 57 10.29 6.44 13.01
N LYS A 58 9.48 6.52 14.07
CA LYS A 58 8.47 7.58 14.26
C LYS A 58 9.05 9.01 14.26
N GLU A 59 10.34 9.17 14.54
CA GLU A 59 11.03 10.47 14.54
C GLU A 59 11.42 10.91 13.11
N VAL A 60 11.37 9.99 12.14
CA VAL A 60 11.71 10.29 10.75
C VAL A 60 10.52 10.97 10.06
N PRO A 61 10.75 12.07 9.31
CA PRO A 61 9.68 12.74 8.56
C PRO A 61 8.94 11.76 7.63
N ALA A 62 7.61 11.90 7.56
CA ALA A 62 6.70 11.05 6.77
C ALA A 62 6.66 9.55 7.17
N ALA A 63 7.23 9.17 8.33
CA ALA A 63 7.24 7.78 8.78
C ALA A 63 5.83 7.18 8.86
N THR A 64 4.86 7.94 9.36
CA THR A 64 3.45 7.51 9.50
C THR A 64 2.67 7.47 8.19
N GLU A 65 3.22 7.97 7.10
CA GLU A 65 2.60 8.01 5.78
C GLU A 65 3.19 6.94 4.86
N ASP A 66 4.46 7.14 4.46
CA ASP A 66 5.11 6.34 3.42
C ASP A 66 5.94 5.17 3.98
N LEU A 67 6.43 5.26 5.23
CA LEU A 67 7.34 4.30 5.84
C LEU A 67 6.64 3.40 6.87
N VAL A 68 5.32 3.39 6.90
CA VAL A 68 4.51 2.65 7.91
C VAL A 68 4.84 1.16 7.93
N PHE A 69 5.12 0.54 6.78
CA PHE A 69 5.54 -0.85 6.75
C PHE A 69 6.83 -1.07 7.55
N GLY A 70 7.80 -0.14 7.45
CA GLY A 70 9.01 -0.16 8.24
C GLY A 70 8.76 -0.01 9.75
N MET A 71 7.82 0.87 10.13
CA MET A 71 7.41 1.03 11.53
C MET A 71 6.79 -0.25 12.10
N ILE A 72 5.95 -0.93 11.31
CA ILE A 72 5.37 -2.22 11.71
C ILE A 72 6.49 -3.26 11.93
N CYS A 73 7.46 -3.33 11.01
CA CYS A 73 8.58 -4.25 11.14
C CYS A 73 9.47 -3.92 12.36
N GLU A 74 9.66 -2.63 12.69
CA GLU A 74 10.43 -2.20 13.86
C GLU A 74 9.70 -2.53 15.17
N GLU A 75 8.45 -2.07 15.34
CA GLU A 75 7.75 -2.17 16.61
C GLU A 75 7.15 -3.56 16.88
N TRP A 76 6.62 -4.22 15.86
CA TRP A 76 5.88 -5.48 15.95
C TRP A 76 6.62 -6.67 15.34
N GLY A 77 7.74 -6.42 14.68
CA GLY A 77 8.54 -7.42 14.01
C GLY A 77 8.08 -7.78 12.61
N ILE A 78 8.94 -8.52 11.90
CA ILE A 78 8.70 -8.92 10.52
C ILE A 78 7.49 -9.87 10.38
N ILE A 79 7.18 -10.65 11.41
CA ILE A 79 6.02 -11.56 11.42
C ILE A 79 4.72 -10.77 11.24
N MET A 80 4.57 -9.65 11.95
CA MET A 80 3.40 -8.78 11.78
C MET A 80 3.40 -8.08 10.43
N GLY A 81 4.57 -7.67 9.93
CA GLY A 81 4.70 -7.12 8.57
C GLY A 81 4.17 -8.09 7.51
N ILE A 82 4.57 -9.36 7.60
CA ILE A 82 4.08 -10.43 6.70
C ILE A 82 2.58 -10.65 6.87
N LEU A 83 2.07 -10.68 8.10
CA LEU A 83 0.64 -10.85 8.37
C LEU A 83 -0.19 -9.74 7.73
N VAL A 84 0.25 -8.49 7.83
CA VAL A 84 -0.39 -7.33 7.18
C VAL A 84 -0.46 -7.50 5.67
N ILE A 85 0.64 -7.89 5.03
CA ILE A 85 0.69 -8.15 3.58
C ILE A 85 -0.30 -9.26 3.22
N LEU A 86 -0.33 -10.37 3.97
CA LEU A 86 -1.25 -11.48 3.73
C LEU A 86 -2.72 -11.06 3.87
N CYS A 87 -3.06 -10.21 4.85
CA CYS A 87 -4.40 -9.68 5.00
C CYS A 87 -4.83 -8.83 3.79
N ILE A 88 -3.96 -7.94 3.31
CA ILE A 88 -4.25 -7.12 2.13
C ILE A 88 -4.36 -7.99 0.88
N MET A 89 -3.48 -8.96 0.70
CA MET A 89 -3.57 -9.94 -0.39
C MET A 89 -4.89 -10.71 -0.35
N PHE A 90 -5.31 -11.16 0.83
CA PHE A 90 -6.58 -11.87 0.99
C PHE A 90 -7.77 -11.00 0.56
N ILE A 91 -7.82 -9.72 0.95
CA ILE A 91 -8.85 -8.77 0.53
C ILE A 91 -8.84 -8.61 -1.00
N ALA A 92 -7.66 -8.46 -1.60
CA ALA A 92 -7.52 -8.29 -3.04
C ALA A 92 -7.95 -9.55 -3.82
N PHE A 93 -7.55 -10.74 -3.37
CA PHE A 93 -8.00 -12.01 -3.96
C PHE A 93 -9.51 -12.22 -3.82
N HIS A 94 -10.08 -11.88 -2.65
CA HIS A 94 -11.51 -11.93 -2.43
C HIS A 94 -12.25 -11.01 -3.42
N SER A 95 -11.75 -9.78 -3.62
CA SER A 95 -12.29 -8.84 -4.62
C SER A 95 -12.31 -9.42 -6.03
N ILE A 96 -11.21 -10.05 -6.46
CA ILE A 96 -11.09 -10.65 -7.79
C ILE A 96 -12.06 -11.83 -7.93
N ARG A 97 -12.20 -12.66 -6.90
CA ARG A 97 -13.16 -13.79 -6.92
C ARG A 97 -14.61 -13.33 -6.97
N CYS A 98 -15.00 -12.32 -6.17
CA CYS A 98 -16.33 -11.74 -6.23
C CYS A 98 -16.65 -11.15 -7.61
N ALA A 99 -15.67 -10.47 -8.20
CA ALA A 99 -15.79 -9.88 -9.53
C ALA A 99 -15.97 -10.92 -10.63
N SER A 100 -15.24 -12.03 -10.56
CA SER A 100 -15.29 -13.10 -11.56
C SER A 100 -16.65 -13.78 -11.66
N GLY A 101 -17.47 -13.78 -10.58
CA GLY A 101 -18.85 -14.31 -10.56
C GLY A 101 -19.91 -13.29 -10.96
N SER A 102 -19.55 -12.06 -11.27
CA SER A 102 -20.51 -11.00 -11.59
C SER A 102 -21.06 -11.15 -13.02
N ARG A 103 -22.38 -11.02 -13.17
CA ARG A 103 -23.05 -11.04 -14.48
C ARG A 103 -22.86 -9.75 -15.29
N SER A 104 -22.51 -8.64 -14.62
CA SER A 104 -22.27 -7.36 -15.27
C SER A 104 -20.77 -7.18 -15.51
N ALA A 105 -20.38 -7.01 -16.77
CA ALA A 105 -18.99 -6.73 -17.16
C ALA A 105 -18.43 -5.51 -16.44
N PHE A 106 -19.24 -4.48 -16.15
CA PHE A 106 -18.83 -3.30 -15.41
C PHE A 106 -18.35 -3.65 -13.99
N TYR A 107 -19.15 -4.42 -13.24
CA TYR A 107 -18.78 -4.81 -11.87
C TYR A 107 -17.61 -5.79 -11.85
N ALA A 108 -17.52 -6.69 -12.82
CA ALA A 108 -16.39 -7.61 -12.97
C ALA A 108 -15.08 -6.85 -13.19
N ILE A 109 -15.03 -5.96 -14.18
CA ILE A 109 -13.83 -5.19 -14.51
C ILE A 109 -13.43 -4.27 -13.35
N SER A 110 -14.40 -3.56 -12.77
CA SER A 110 -14.13 -2.63 -11.67
C SER A 110 -13.64 -3.33 -10.39
N GLY A 111 -14.19 -4.50 -10.06
CA GLY A 111 -13.77 -5.30 -8.90
C GLY A 111 -12.35 -5.87 -9.08
N ILE A 112 -12.02 -6.37 -10.28
CA ILE A 112 -10.66 -6.82 -10.61
C ILE A 112 -9.68 -5.63 -10.53
N ALA A 113 -10.03 -4.49 -11.12
CA ALA A 113 -9.22 -3.28 -11.08
C ALA A 113 -8.96 -2.81 -9.64
N ALA A 114 -9.98 -2.83 -8.77
CA ALA A 114 -9.83 -2.48 -7.36
C ALA A 114 -8.87 -3.43 -6.62
N GLY A 115 -8.99 -4.74 -6.83
CA GLY A 115 -8.07 -5.73 -6.26
C GLY A 115 -6.63 -5.55 -6.74
N CYS A 116 -6.44 -5.35 -8.04
CA CYS A 116 -5.11 -5.08 -8.61
C CYS A 116 -4.51 -3.77 -8.08
N LEU A 117 -5.31 -2.72 -7.90
CA LEU A 117 -4.85 -1.44 -7.36
C LEU A 117 -4.34 -1.59 -5.93
N LEU A 118 -5.06 -2.32 -5.07
CA LEU A 118 -4.63 -2.60 -3.70
C LEU A 118 -3.31 -3.38 -3.65
N LEU A 119 -3.15 -4.41 -4.51
CA LEU A 119 -1.90 -5.18 -4.60
C LEU A 119 -0.74 -4.33 -5.09
N PHE A 120 -0.97 -3.54 -6.14
CA PHE A 120 0.06 -2.67 -6.71
C PHE A 120 0.52 -1.60 -5.72
N GLN A 121 -0.41 -0.96 -5.02
CA GLN A 121 -0.12 0.03 -3.99
C GLN A 121 0.66 -0.58 -2.82
N THR A 122 0.27 -1.76 -2.35
CA THR A 122 0.98 -2.50 -1.31
C THR A 122 2.39 -2.86 -1.76
N GLY A 123 2.53 -3.39 -2.97
CA GLY A 123 3.84 -3.73 -3.55
C GLY A 123 4.77 -2.52 -3.65
N LEU A 124 4.28 -1.38 -4.14
CA LEU A 124 5.06 -0.14 -4.21
C LEU A 124 5.54 0.34 -2.84
N ASN A 125 4.70 0.25 -1.80
CA ASN A 125 5.08 0.64 -0.45
C ASN A 125 6.13 -0.33 0.13
N VAL A 126 5.85 -1.65 0.11
CA VAL A 126 6.75 -2.66 0.68
C VAL A 126 8.09 -2.68 -0.03
N PHE A 127 8.10 -2.70 -1.37
CA PHE A 127 9.34 -2.71 -2.15
C PHE A 127 10.10 -1.38 -2.07
N GLY A 128 9.38 -0.26 -1.90
CA GLY A 128 10.00 1.03 -1.63
C GLY A 128 10.71 1.06 -0.27
N VAL A 129 10.07 0.55 0.77
CA VAL A 129 10.64 0.47 2.13
C VAL A 129 11.84 -0.49 2.19
N THR A 130 11.81 -1.59 1.44
CA THR A 130 12.88 -2.60 1.40
C THR A 130 14.01 -2.31 0.40
N ASP A 131 14.01 -1.14 -0.24
CA ASP A 131 14.98 -0.72 -1.27
C ASP A 131 15.05 -1.65 -2.50
N LEU A 132 14.00 -2.44 -2.73
CA LEU A 132 13.84 -3.20 -3.98
C LEU A 132 13.36 -2.32 -5.12
N LEU A 133 12.64 -1.26 -4.81
CA LEU A 133 12.23 -0.18 -5.71
C LEU A 133 12.57 1.18 -5.08
N PRO A 134 12.73 2.24 -5.89
CA PRO A 134 12.89 3.57 -5.34
C PRO A 134 11.68 3.96 -4.49
N LEU A 135 11.90 4.63 -3.36
CA LEU A 135 10.83 5.08 -2.46
C LEU A 135 9.89 6.05 -3.18
N THR A 136 8.68 5.59 -3.48
CA THR A 136 7.70 6.34 -4.30
C THR A 136 6.82 7.29 -3.50
N GLY A 137 6.79 7.17 -2.17
CA GLY A 137 5.89 7.94 -1.32
C GLY A 137 4.43 7.48 -1.39
N VAL A 138 4.20 6.22 -1.75
CA VAL A 138 2.87 5.62 -1.81
C VAL A 138 2.52 5.06 -0.43
N THR A 139 1.34 5.39 0.07
CA THR A 139 0.83 4.94 1.36
C THR A 139 0.46 3.46 1.35
N LEU A 140 0.65 2.76 2.48
CA LEU A 140 0.18 1.38 2.65
C LEU A 140 -1.35 1.38 2.84
N PRO A 141 -2.14 0.63 2.04
CA PRO A 141 -3.58 0.60 2.13
C PRO A 141 -4.07 0.29 3.55
N PHE A 142 -5.11 0.98 4.01
CA PHE A 142 -5.79 0.85 5.31
C PHE A 142 -4.99 1.25 6.56
N ILE A 143 -3.67 1.31 6.50
CA ILE A 143 -2.82 1.44 7.69
C ILE A 143 -2.13 2.79 7.75
N SER A 144 -1.65 3.31 6.61
CA SER A 144 -0.97 4.61 6.58
C SER A 144 -1.87 5.76 7.00
N ARG A 145 -1.27 6.75 7.66
CA ARG A 145 -1.95 7.97 8.10
C ARG A 145 -2.13 8.93 6.92
N GLY A 146 -3.08 8.63 6.04
CA GLY A 146 -3.44 9.46 4.89
C GLY A 146 -4.95 9.57 4.78
N GLY A 147 -5.54 10.76 5.06
CA GLY A 147 -7.00 10.94 5.07
C GLY A 147 -7.66 10.59 3.75
N SER A 148 -7.13 11.09 2.63
CA SER A 148 -7.63 10.78 1.29
C SER A 148 -7.43 9.31 0.90
N SER A 149 -6.26 8.75 1.22
CA SER A 149 -5.95 7.34 0.96
C SER A 149 -6.89 6.41 1.73
N ALA A 150 -7.13 6.69 3.01
CA ALA A 150 -8.07 5.91 3.83
C ALA A 150 -9.49 5.94 3.27
N ILE A 151 -10.00 7.12 2.91
CA ILE A 151 -11.34 7.27 2.29
C ILE A 151 -11.42 6.45 1.00
N CYS A 152 -10.42 6.55 0.12
CA CYS A 152 -10.38 5.78 -1.12
C CYS A 152 -10.36 4.27 -0.87
N CYS A 153 -9.56 3.78 0.07
CA CYS A 153 -9.50 2.35 0.40
C CYS A 153 -10.85 1.82 0.93
N TRP A 154 -11.50 2.55 1.83
CA TRP A 154 -12.82 2.18 2.33
C TRP A 154 -13.90 2.26 1.26
N ALA A 155 -13.85 3.26 0.37
CA ALA A 155 -14.74 3.35 -0.78
C ALA A 155 -14.58 2.15 -1.73
N LEU A 156 -13.33 1.70 -1.97
CA LEU A 156 -13.08 0.49 -2.77
C LEU A 156 -13.70 -0.75 -2.12
N ILE A 157 -13.56 -0.94 -0.80
CA ILE A 157 -14.20 -2.09 -0.10
C ILE A 157 -15.72 -2.01 -0.20
N ALA A 158 -16.30 -0.83 0.03
CA ALA A 158 -17.74 -0.63 -0.08
C ALA A 158 -18.25 -0.97 -1.49
N PHE A 159 -17.51 -0.57 -2.52
CA PHE A 159 -17.82 -0.89 -3.91
C PHE A 159 -17.73 -2.39 -4.19
N ILE A 160 -16.66 -3.07 -3.72
CA ILE A 160 -16.50 -4.53 -3.85
C ILE A 160 -17.68 -5.25 -3.20
N LYS A 161 -18.06 -4.82 -1.99
CA LYS A 161 -19.21 -5.41 -1.28
C LYS A 161 -20.54 -5.17 -1.98
N ALA A 162 -20.76 -3.98 -2.55
CA ALA A 162 -21.96 -3.69 -3.33
C ALA A 162 -22.03 -4.54 -4.61
N ALA A 163 -20.90 -4.81 -5.24
CA ALA A 163 -20.82 -5.69 -6.40
C ALA A 163 -21.16 -7.14 -6.05
N ASP A 164 -20.70 -7.65 -4.90
CA ASP A 164 -20.98 -8.99 -4.39
C ASP A 164 -22.47 -9.18 -4.06
N ASN A 165 -23.10 -8.24 -3.37
CA ASN A 165 -24.52 -8.29 -3.04
C ASN A 165 -25.41 -8.33 -4.29
N ARG A 166 -25.04 -7.66 -5.38
CA ARG A 166 -25.77 -7.72 -6.64
C ARG A 166 -25.70 -9.10 -7.30
N THR A 167 -24.58 -9.78 -7.22
CA THR A 167 -24.46 -11.17 -7.70
C THR A 167 -25.37 -12.10 -6.90
N TRP A 168 -25.45 -11.92 -5.58
CA TRP A 168 -26.30 -12.73 -4.71
C TRP A 168 -27.79 -12.50 -4.94
N ILE A 169 -28.25 -11.25 -5.05
CA ILE A 169 -29.64 -10.89 -5.34
C ILE A 169 -30.05 -11.44 -6.71
N GLY A 170 -29.21 -11.27 -7.74
CA GLY A 170 -29.48 -11.83 -9.07
C GLY A 170 -29.65 -13.36 -9.05
N SER A 171 -28.82 -14.08 -8.30
CA SER A 171 -28.93 -15.52 -8.14
C SER A 171 -30.26 -15.95 -7.47
N LYS A 172 -30.69 -15.19 -6.46
CA LYS A 172 -31.91 -15.47 -5.71
C LYS A 172 -33.18 -15.30 -6.57
N TYR A 173 -33.23 -14.24 -7.38
CA TYR A 173 -34.35 -14.01 -8.29
C TYR A 173 -34.51 -15.13 -9.35
N TYR A 174 -33.43 -15.74 -9.80
CA TYR A 174 -33.51 -16.85 -10.76
C TYR A 174 -34.00 -18.16 -10.11
N LEU A 175 -33.63 -18.42 -8.86
CA LEU A 175 -34.09 -19.61 -8.13
C LEU A 175 -35.58 -19.53 -7.78
N ASP A 176 -36.07 -18.31 -7.46
CA ASP A 176 -37.51 -18.09 -7.16
C ASP A 176 -38.38 -18.04 -8.41
N SER A 177 -37.85 -17.84 -9.61
CA SER A 177 -38.59 -17.83 -10.87
C SER A 177 -38.79 -19.22 -11.48
N ASP A 178 -37.97 -20.20 -11.04
CA ASP A 178 -38.03 -21.60 -11.51
C ASP A 178 -38.83 -22.52 -10.55
N SER A 179 -39.36 -21.96 -9.47
CA SER A 179 -40.22 -22.62 -8.48
C SER A 179 -41.68 -22.19 -8.64
#